data_53770a6e455f823ce9abc1de7283a138
#
_entry.id   53770a6e455f823ce9abc1de7283a138
#
_cell.length_a   1.000
_cell.length_b   1.000
_cell.length_c   1.000
_cell.angle_alpha   90.00
_cell.angle_beta   90.00
_cell.angle_gamma   90.00
#
_symmetry.space_group_name_H-M   'P 1'
#
loop_
_entity.id
_entity.type
_entity.pdbx_description
1 polymer ?
#
loop_
_entity_poly.entity_id
_entity_poly.type
_entity_poly.pdbx_seq_one_letter_code
_entity_poly.pdbx_strand_id
1 'polypeptide(L)'
;MSFKALQGKKVAILTETEYIPHELDYYSIGFSVLGATVDFMTNLWGEASRTIVSDVDAPGKQVYSMEVDKDPKDYNPNDYDIVLMSANYCSVRLREIPPMGSLGSIEELQTPPAVQFFKAAMLNPQIVKGALCHGLWILTPCPEILQGRRVICHTVVLADIHNAGAVYVPDPSHVVVDDDLVTARSAADIDAYFDAIVNRVLG
;
A
#
# COMPACT_ATOMS: atom_id res chain seq x y z
N MET A 1 2.15 4.23 -23.63
CA MET A 1 3.44 4.04 -22.90
C MET A 1 4.37 3.13 -23.71
N SER A 2 5.68 3.37 -23.65
CA SER A 2 6.67 2.49 -24.32
C SER A 2 6.77 1.15 -23.56
N PHE A 3 6.81 0.03 -24.29
CA PHE A 3 7.20 -1.25 -23.71
C PHE A 3 8.54 -1.07 -22.99
N LYS A 4 8.62 -1.54 -21.72
CA LYS A 4 9.81 -1.42 -20.85
C LYS A 4 10.11 0.02 -20.33
N ALA A 5 9.11 0.88 -20.23
CA ALA A 5 9.30 2.22 -19.66
C ALA A 5 9.86 2.21 -18.22
N LEU A 6 9.62 1.13 -17.47
CA LEU A 6 10.12 0.93 -16.09
C LEU A 6 11.21 -0.17 -16.03
N GLN A 7 11.97 -0.38 -17.11
CA GLN A 7 13.03 -1.38 -17.13
C GLN A 7 14.05 -1.18 -16.01
N GLY A 8 14.23 -2.21 -15.19
CA GLY A 8 15.16 -2.21 -14.06
C GLY A 8 14.63 -1.54 -12.78
N LYS A 9 13.40 -1.00 -12.82
CA LYS A 9 12.73 -0.48 -11.63
C LYS A 9 12.22 -1.62 -10.74
N LYS A 10 12.14 -1.35 -9.43
CA LYS A 10 11.66 -2.30 -8.42
C LYS A 10 10.44 -1.74 -7.72
N VAL A 11 9.43 -2.58 -7.55
CA VAL A 11 8.18 -2.27 -6.88
C VAL A 11 7.99 -3.17 -5.67
N ALA A 12 7.80 -2.60 -4.49
CA ALA A 12 7.33 -3.31 -3.31
C ALA A 12 5.84 -3.06 -3.12
N ILE A 13 5.08 -4.12 -2.90
CA ILE A 13 3.63 -4.03 -2.62
C ILE A 13 3.38 -4.69 -1.26
N LEU A 14 2.98 -3.87 -0.30
CA LEU A 14 2.54 -4.34 1.01
C LEU A 14 1.10 -4.85 0.89
N THR A 15 0.89 -6.10 1.24
CA THR A 15 -0.42 -6.75 1.15
C THR A 15 -0.64 -7.76 2.27
N GLU A 16 -1.89 -8.14 2.53
CA GLU A 16 -2.26 -9.07 3.58
C GLU A 16 -3.64 -9.69 3.26
N THR A 17 -4.12 -10.59 4.10
CA THR A 17 -5.49 -11.14 4.03
C THR A 17 -6.52 -10.03 3.85
N GLU A 18 -7.58 -10.33 3.11
CA GLU A 18 -8.61 -9.42 2.61
C GLU A 18 -8.12 -8.53 1.44
N TYR A 19 -7.08 -8.99 0.71
CA TYR A 19 -6.67 -8.30 -0.52
C TYR A 19 -7.70 -8.42 -1.64
N ILE A 20 -7.68 -7.48 -2.57
CA ILE A 20 -8.50 -7.50 -3.78
C ILE A 20 -7.70 -8.18 -4.90
N PRO A 21 -8.12 -9.38 -5.40
CA PRO A 21 -7.34 -10.13 -6.40
C PRO A 21 -7.08 -9.32 -7.66
N HIS A 22 -8.11 -8.64 -8.19
CA HIS A 22 -7.97 -7.81 -9.38
C HIS A 22 -6.92 -6.70 -9.23
N GLU A 23 -6.81 -6.10 -8.05
CA GLU A 23 -5.80 -5.08 -7.76
C GLU A 23 -4.38 -5.65 -7.85
N LEU A 24 -4.12 -6.78 -7.18
CA LEU A 24 -2.79 -7.39 -7.17
C LEU A 24 -2.39 -7.92 -8.54
N ASP A 25 -3.33 -8.51 -9.28
CA ASP A 25 -3.11 -8.93 -10.67
C ASP A 25 -2.78 -7.72 -11.56
N TYR A 26 -3.51 -6.62 -11.39
CA TYR A 26 -3.29 -5.39 -12.14
C TYR A 26 -1.87 -4.85 -11.93
N TYR A 27 -1.42 -4.79 -10.68
CA TYR A 27 -0.05 -4.36 -10.37
C TYR A 27 1.00 -5.33 -10.91
N SER A 28 0.83 -6.62 -10.65
CA SER A 28 1.78 -7.65 -11.06
C SER A 28 1.98 -7.65 -12.58
N ILE A 29 0.88 -7.66 -13.34
CA ILE A 29 0.91 -7.67 -14.80
C ILE A 29 1.38 -6.31 -15.34
N GLY A 30 0.78 -5.22 -14.88
CA GLY A 30 1.06 -3.88 -15.38
C GLY A 30 2.52 -3.47 -15.22
N PHE A 31 3.09 -3.62 -14.03
CA PHE A 31 4.50 -3.31 -13.81
C PHE A 31 5.44 -4.25 -14.55
N SER A 32 5.12 -5.56 -14.62
CA SER A 32 5.93 -6.53 -15.36
C SER A 32 5.96 -6.24 -16.86
N VAL A 33 4.84 -5.88 -17.47
CA VAL A 33 4.76 -5.45 -18.88
C VAL A 33 5.61 -4.21 -19.14
N LEU A 34 5.71 -3.30 -18.18
CA LEU A 34 6.57 -2.11 -18.25
C LEU A 34 8.04 -2.40 -17.92
N GLY A 35 8.39 -3.64 -17.56
CA GLY A 35 9.77 -4.08 -17.33
C GLY A 35 10.27 -3.93 -15.90
N ALA A 36 9.41 -3.59 -14.94
CA ALA A 36 9.74 -3.56 -13.52
C ALA A 36 9.66 -4.96 -12.90
N THR A 37 10.34 -5.15 -11.77
CA THR A 37 10.17 -6.32 -10.88
C THR A 37 9.23 -5.96 -9.74
N VAL A 38 8.39 -6.92 -9.32
CA VAL A 38 7.38 -6.74 -8.28
C VAL A 38 7.62 -7.72 -7.15
N ASP A 39 7.72 -7.21 -5.93
CA ASP A 39 7.81 -7.98 -4.71
C ASP A 39 6.54 -7.75 -3.87
N PHE A 40 5.79 -8.82 -3.57
CA PHE A 40 4.72 -8.79 -2.58
C PHE A 40 5.29 -9.07 -1.20
N MET A 41 4.89 -8.29 -0.21
CA MET A 41 5.40 -8.36 1.15
C MET A 41 4.28 -8.35 2.18
N THR A 42 4.45 -9.13 3.25
CA THR A 42 3.57 -9.13 4.43
C THR A 42 4.38 -9.34 5.71
N ASN A 43 3.83 -8.97 6.86
CA ASN A 43 4.49 -9.26 8.13
C ASN A 43 4.50 -10.77 8.38
N LEU A 44 5.68 -11.39 8.41
CA LEU A 44 5.82 -12.83 8.64
C LEU A 44 5.94 -13.20 10.12
N TRP A 45 6.34 -12.27 10.98
CA TRP A 45 6.49 -12.48 12.42
C TRP A 45 7.42 -13.64 12.80
N GLY A 46 8.40 -13.93 11.93
CA GLY A 46 9.38 -15.00 12.13
C GLY A 46 9.07 -16.31 11.41
N GLU A 47 7.91 -16.41 10.75
CA GLU A 47 7.61 -17.52 9.85
C GLU A 47 8.38 -17.39 8.52
N ALA A 48 8.57 -18.52 7.82
CA ALA A 48 9.26 -18.53 6.53
C ALA A 48 8.39 -17.96 5.40
N SER A 49 7.08 -18.17 5.48
CA SER A 49 6.07 -17.65 4.56
C SER A 49 4.71 -17.59 5.25
N ARG A 50 3.79 -16.89 4.62
CA ARG A 50 2.41 -16.78 5.09
C ARG A 50 1.45 -16.89 3.93
N THR A 51 0.42 -17.73 4.08
CA THR A 51 -0.70 -17.79 3.13
C THR A 51 -1.72 -16.71 3.50
N ILE A 52 -1.94 -15.76 2.62
CA ILE A 52 -2.95 -14.73 2.74
C ILE A 52 -4.13 -15.06 1.82
N VAL A 53 -5.33 -14.63 2.18
CA VAL A 53 -6.56 -14.92 1.45
C VAL A 53 -7.24 -13.65 0.97
N SER A 54 -7.90 -13.74 -0.19
CA SER A 54 -8.62 -12.62 -0.76
C SER A 54 -9.88 -12.27 0.04
N ASP A 55 -10.39 -11.08 -0.24
CA ASP A 55 -11.65 -10.61 0.28
C ASP A 55 -12.84 -11.50 -0.18
N VAL A 56 -13.81 -11.68 0.72
CA VAL A 56 -15.01 -12.50 0.56
C VAL A 56 -16.30 -11.72 0.82
N ASP A 57 -16.38 -10.48 0.38
CA ASP A 57 -17.48 -9.56 0.65
C ASP A 57 -18.89 -10.07 0.30
N ALA A 58 -19.02 -11.11 -0.53
CA ALA A 58 -20.32 -11.64 -0.92
C ALA A 58 -20.39 -13.16 -0.73
N PRO A 59 -21.51 -13.69 -0.23
CA PRO A 59 -21.75 -15.13 -0.17
C PRO A 59 -21.56 -15.80 -1.54
N GLY A 60 -20.80 -16.90 -1.59
CA GLY A 60 -20.53 -17.64 -2.83
C GLY A 60 -19.45 -17.06 -3.73
N LYS A 61 -18.79 -15.98 -3.36
CA LYS A 61 -17.62 -15.45 -4.07
C LYS A 61 -16.44 -16.43 -3.94
N GLN A 62 -15.70 -16.60 -5.02
CA GLN A 62 -14.50 -17.43 -5.02
C GLN A 62 -13.44 -16.78 -4.12
N VAL A 63 -12.85 -17.57 -3.23
CA VAL A 63 -11.71 -17.19 -2.41
C VAL A 63 -10.42 -17.58 -3.12
N TYR A 64 -9.50 -16.65 -3.23
CA TYR A 64 -8.16 -16.90 -3.73
C TYR A 64 -7.18 -16.87 -2.58
N SER A 65 -6.08 -17.58 -2.71
CA SER A 65 -4.99 -17.55 -1.74
C SER A 65 -3.67 -17.28 -2.45
N MET A 66 -2.76 -16.61 -1.74
CA MET A 66 -1.41 -16.34 -2.21
C MET A 66 -0.43 -16.63 -1.06
N GLU A 67 0.68 -17.27 -1.37
CA GLU A 67 1.79 -17.42 -0.44
C GLU A 67 2.74 -16.23 -0.60
N VAL A 68 3.10 -15.58 0.52
CA VAL A 68 4.05 -14.46 0.58
C VAL A 68 5.19 -14.87 1.49
N ASP A 69 6.42 -14.77 0.99
CA ASP A 69 7.66 -15.18 1.65
C ASP A 69 8.62 -14.01 1.95
N LYS A 70 8.16 -12.77 1.75
CA LYS A 70 8.96 -11.56 1.99
C LYS A 70 8.41 -10.78 3.18
N ASP A 71 9.23 -10.67 4.24
CA ASP A 71 8.93 -9.81 5.39
C ASP A 71 9.53 -8.42 5.16
N PRO A 72 8.76 -7.32 5.25
CA PRO A 72 9.30 -5.97 5.08
C PRO A 72 10.51 -5.65 5.96
N LYS A 73 10.64 -6.27 7.14
CA LYS A 73 11.80 -6.05 8.03
C LYS A 73 13.14 -6.48 7.44
N ASP A 74 13.12 -7.42 6.48
CA ASP A 74 14.33 -7.98 5.89
C ASP A 74 14.79 -7.22 4.62
N TYR A 75 14.07 -6.15 4.26
CA TYR A 75 14.31 -5.34 3.07
C TYR A 75 14.50 -3.86 3.40
N ASN A 76 15.33 -3.19 2.60
CA ASN A 76 15.49 -1.74 2.70
C ASN A 76 14.54 -1.06 1.69
N PRO A 77 13.62 -0.17 2.12
CA PRO A 77 12.76 0.54 1.20
C PRO A 77 13.51 1.37 0.15
N ASN A 78 14.76 1.78 0.43
CA ASN A 78 15.59 2.51 -0.52
C ASN A 78 16.08 1.65 -1.71
N ASP A 79 15.88 0.33 -1.68
CA ASP A 79 16.17 -0.56 -2.80
C ASP A 79 15.01 -0.60 -3.82
N TYR A 80 13.92 0.12 -3.55
CA TYR A 80 12.71 0.19 -4.39
C TYR A 80 12.49 1.58 -4.95
N ASP A 81 12.00 1.64 -6.18
CA ASP A 81 11.59 2.89 -6.83
C ASP A 81 10.13 3.24 -6.51
N ILE A 82 9.32 2.22 -6.24
CA ILE A 82 7.89 2.33 -5.94
C ILE A 82 7.56 1.47 -4.72
N VAL A 83 6.81 2.03 -3.79
CA VAL A 83 6.25 1.30 -2.64
C VAL A 83 4.75 1.53 -2.57
N LEU A 84 3.96 0.47 -2.69
CA LEU A 84 2.50 0.53 -2.68
C LEU A 84 1.92 -0.15 -1.46
N MET A 85 0.85 0.43 -0.93
CA MET A 85 -0.03 -0.21 0.04
C MET A 85 -1.30 -0.65 -0.69
N SER A 86 -1.60 -1.93 -0.71
CA SER A 86 -2.80 -2.46 -1.32
C SER A 86 -4.07 -2.00 -0.60
N ALA A 87 -5.18 -2.05 -1.33
CA ALA A 87 -6.48 -1.60 -0.87
C ALA A 87 -7.12 -2.51 0.19
N ASN A 88 -8.37 -2.23 0.49
CA ASN A 88 -9.21 -2.94 1.43
C ASN A 88 -8.61 -2.99 2.85
N TYR A 89 -8.79 -4.05 3.59
CA TYR A 89 -8.36 -4.15 5.00
C TYR A 89 -6.90 -4.60 5.19
N CYS A 90 -6.13 -4.77 4.10
CA CYS A 90 -4.71 -5.14 4.19
C CYS A 90 -3.91 -4.22 5.12
N SER A 91 -4.12 -2.90 5.02
CA SER A 91 -3.43 -1.92 5.86
C SER A 91 -3.78 -2.06 7.35
N VAL A 92 -5.00 -2.43 7.70
CA VAL A 92 -5.42 -2.70 9.08
C VAL A 92 -4.75 -3.96 9.60
N ARG A 93 -4.75 -5.04 8.79
CA ARG A 93 -4.11 -6.31 9.15
C ARG A 93 -2.60 -6.16 9.36
N LEU A 94 -1.94 -5.37 8.53
CA LEU A 94 -0.51 -5.11 8.61
C LEU A 94 -0.10 -4.25 9.83
N ARG A 95 -1.05 -3.59 10.48
CA ARG A 95 -0.81 -2.85 11.73
C ARG A 95 -1.03 -3.70 12.99
N GLU A 96 -1.65 -4.86 12.84
CA GLU A 96 -1.97 -5.73 13.97
C GLU A 96 -0.71 -6.38 14.54
N ILE A 97 -0.60 -6.36 15.86
CA ILE A 97 0.53 -6.93 16.59
C ILE A 97 0.09 -8.27 17.20
N PRO A 98 0.81 -9.37 16.95
CA PRO A 98 0.48 -10.68 17.54
C PRO A 98 0.65 -10.71 19.07
N PRO A 99 -0.12 -11.56 19.77
CA PRO A 99 -1.23 -12.34 19.23
C PRO A 99 -2.45 -11.45 18.94
N MET A 100 -3.20 -11.81 17.87
CA MET A 100 -4.40 -11.09 17.49
C MET A 100 -5.37 -10.94 18.66
N GLY A 101 -5.92 -9.72 18.82
CA GLY A 101 -6.83 -9.39 19.91
C GLY A 101 -6.16 -9.20 21.27
N SER A 102 -4.82 -9.16 21.34
CA SER A 102 -4.10 -8.81 22.57
C SER A 102 -4.29 -7.32 22.90
N LEU A 103 -4.13 -6.97 24.19
CA LEU A 103 -4.02 -5.56 24.60
C LEU A 103 -2.61 -5.07 24.23
N GLY A 104 -2.53 -4.18 23.25
CA GLY A 104 -1.29 -3.50 22.88
C GLY A 104 -1.02 -2.27 23.76
N SER A 105 0.12 -1.64 23.53
CA SER A 105 0.48 -0.33 24.09
C SER A 105 0.58 0.72 23.00
N ILE A 106 0.53 2.00 23.36
CA ILE A 106 0.71 3.12 22.42
C ILE A 106 2.10 3.08 21.78
N GLU A 107 3.11 2.65 22.54
CA GLU A 107 4.51 2.56 22.12
C GLU A 107 4.73 1.50 21.03
N GLU A 108 3.86 0.48 21.00
CA GLU A 108 3.97 -0.61 20.02
C GLU A 108 3.32 -0.30 18.67
N LEU A 109 2.49 0.74 18.55
CA LEU A 109 1.70 1.02 17.34
C LEU A 109 2.55 1.18 16.08
N GLN A 110 3.78 1.64 16.19
CA GLN A 110 4.69 1.86 15.07
C GLN A 110 5.63 0.66 14.82
N THR A 111 5.56 -0.40 15.62
CA THR A 111 6.52 -1.52 15.53
C THR A 111 6.26 -2.54 14.42
N PRO A 112 5.03 -2.72 13.87
CA PRO A 112 4.83 -3.68 12.80
C PRO A 112 5.75 -3.42 11.61
N PRO A 113 6.39 -4.47 11.04
CA PRO A 113 7.37 -4.32 9.96
C PRO A 113 6.87 -3.53 8.77
N ALA A 114 5.65 -3.77 8.32
CA ALA A 114 5.06 -3.05 7.19
C ALA A 114 4.83 -1.55 7.49
N VAL A 115 4.46 -1.19 8.73
CA VAL A 115 4.34 0.21 9.15
C VAL A 115 5.70 0.90 9.08
N GLN A 116 6.73 0.27 9.64
CA GLN A 116 8.10 0.78 9.63
C GLN A 116 8.64 0.96 8.19
N PHE A 117 8.42 -0.04 7.34
CA PHE A 117 8.86 -0.03 5.96
C PHE A 117 8.19 1.10 5.17
N PHE A 118 6.85 1.22 5.26
CA PHE A 118 6.12 2.27 4.54
C PHE A 118 6.46 3.66 5.08
N LYS A 119 6.58 3.81 6.41
CA LYS A 119 7.06 5.04 7.05
C LYS A 119 8.44 5.45 6.52
N ALA A 120 9.39 4.51 6.45
CA ALA A 120 10.73 4.78 5.94
C ALA A 120 10.71 5.17 4.44
N ALA A 121 9.87 4.52 3.63
CA ALA A 121 9.65 4.90 2.24
C ALA A 121 9.12 6.35 2.13
N MET A 122 8.18 6.74 2.99
CA MET A 122 7.62 8.11 3.00
C MET A 122 8.66 9.19 3.28
N LEU A 123 9.71 8.86 4.02
CA LEU A 123 10.79 9.80 4.35
C LEU A 123 11.81 9.98 3.20
N ASN A 124 11.75 9.14 2.16
CA ASN A 124 12.60 9.27 0.98
C ASN A 124 11.80 9.80 -0.23
N PRO A 125 12.01 11.06 -0.66
CA PRO A 125 11.27 11.65 -1.78
C PRO A 125 11.62 11.07 -3.16
N GLN A 126 12.66 10.23 -3.26
CA GLN A 126 13.02 9.55 -4.51
C GLN A 126 12.17 8.31 -4.77
N ILE A 127 11.51 7.77 -3.75
CA ILE A 127 10.59 6.64 -3.88
C ILE A 127 9.20 7.19 -4.18
N VAL A 128 8.51 6.66 -5.18
CA VAL A 128 7.09 6.94 -5.39
C VAL A 128 6.26 6.05 -4.48
N LYS A 129 5.44 6.67 -3.64
CA LYS A 129 4.53 5.93 -2.74
C LYS A 129 3.11 5.98 -3.28
N GLY A 130 2.40 4.89 -3.09
CA GLY A 130 1.02 4.81 -3.47
C GLY A 130 0.13 4.16 -2.39
N ALA A 131 -1.07 4.72 -2.18
CA ALA A 131 -2.08 4.17 -1.31
C ALA A 131 -3.47 4.29 -1.94
N LEU A 132 -4.08 3.15 -2.21
CA LEU A 132 -5.39 3.06 -2.83
C LEU A 132 -6.46 2.79 -1.76
N CYS A 133 -7.61 3.45 -1.83
CA CYS A 133 -8.81 3.16 -1.03
C CYS A 133 -8.56 3.27 0.48
N HIS A 134 -8.37 2.16 1.17
CA HIS A 134 -8.08 2.08 2.60
C HIS A 134 -6.57 2.10 2.93
N GLY A 135 -5.70 2.12 1.92
CA GLY A 135 -4.25 1.98 2.09
C GLY A 135 -3.61 2.98 3.06
N LEU A 136 -4.14 4.22 3.11
CA LEU A 136 -3.59 5.24 4.01
C LEU A 136 -3.70 4.89 5.51
N TRP A 137 -4.53 3.92 5.91
CA TRP A 137 -4.57 3.46 7.29
C TRP A 137 -3.23 2.93 7.80
N ILE A 138 -2.34 2.46 6.90
CA ILE A 138 -0.99 2.01 7.28
C ILE A 138 -0.18 3.12 7.99
N LEU A 139 -0.45 4.39 7.68
CA LEU A 139 0.26 5.55 8.22
C LEU A 139 -0.40 6.17 9.45
N THR A 140 -1.61 5.77 9.84
CA THR A 140 -2.28 6.37 11.01
C THR A 140 -1.55 6.15 12.34
N PRO A 141 -0.72 5.09 12.52
CA PRO A 141 0.18 5.01 13.67
C PRO A 141 1.30 6.06 13.67
N CYS A 142 1.54 6.72 12.51
CA CYS A 142 2.62 7.69 12.29
C CYS A 142 2.03 9.00 11.75
N PRO A 143 1.16 9.71 12.51
CA PRO A 143 0.43 10.88 12.01
C PRO A 143 1.35 12.00 11.53
N GLU A 144 2.55 12.11 12.08
CA GLU A 144 3.56 13.08 11.65
C GLU A 144 3.93 12.96 10.17
N ILE A 145 3.78 11.77 9.57
CA ILE A 145 4.08 11.51 8.15
C ILE A 145 2.95 12.01 7.24
N LEU A 146 1.72 12.03 7.74
CA LEU A 146 0.55 12.50 6.99
C LEU A 146 0.29 14.00 7.17
N GLN A 147 0.90 14.63 8.16
CA GLN A 147 0.68 16.03 8.49
C GLN A 147 0.87 16.94 7.25
N GLY A 148 -0.21 17.60 6.82
CA GLY A 148 -0.21 18.53 5.69
C GLY A 148 -0.16 17.87 4.31
N ARG A 149 -0.02 16.53 4.18
CA ARG A 149 -0.06 15.85 2.89
C ARG A 149 -1.44 15.94 2.26
N ARG A 150 -1.49 16.23 0.96
CA ARG A 150 -2.72 16.30 0.19
C ARG A 150 -3.07 14.90 -0.32
N VAL A 151 -4.27 14.42 0.05
CA VAL A 151 -4.67 13.03 -0.22
C VAL A 151 -6.14 12.90 -0.60
N ILE A 152 -6.47 11.78 -1.26
CA ILE A 152 -7.82 11.28 -1.41
C ILE A 152 -7.86 9.83 -0.90
N CYS A 153 -8.98 9.41 -0.35
CA CYS A 153 -9.15 8.06 0.18
C CYS A 153 -10.64 7.66 0.16
N HIS A 154 -10.92 6.41 0.47
CA HIS A 154 -12.30 5.97 0.69
C HIS A 154 -12.90 6.67 1.91
N THR A 155 -14.20 6.97 1.86
CA THR A 155 -14.89 7.75 2.92
C THR A 155 -14.81 7.12 4.31
N VAL A 156 -14.72 5.79 4.40
CA VAL A 156 -14.59 5.08 5.69
C VAL A 156 -13.27 5.41 6.42
N VAL A 157 -12.23 5.80 5.67
CA VAL A 157 -10.90 6.14 6.18
C VAL A 157 -10.76 7.63 6.47
N LEU A 158 -11.65 8.44 5.91
CA LEU A 158 -11.49 9.89 5.85
C LEU A 158 -11.34 10.54 7.23
N ALA A 159 -12.12 10.11 8.22
CA ALA A 159 -12.03 10.68 9.56
C ALA A 159 -10.65 10.44 10.20
N ASP A 160 -10.10 9.24 10.04
CA ASP A 160 -8.81 8.87 10.61
C ASP A 160 -7.66 9.65 9.95
N ILE A 161 -7.74 9.82 8.62
CA ILE A 161 -6.74 10.55 7.84
C ILE A 161 -6.80 12.06 8.16
N HIS A 162 -8.00 12.59 8.33
CA HIS A 162 -8.17 13.98 8.79
C HIS A 162 -7.58 14.17 10.20
N ASN A 163 -7.86 13.26 11.13
CA ASN A 163 -7.31 13.29 12.49
C ASN A 163 -5.77 13.15 12.51
N ALA A 164 -5.19 12.45 11.53
CA ALA A 164 -3.74 12.37 11.33
C ALA A 164 -3.14 13.64 10.68
N GLY A 165 -3.96 14.66 10.40
CA GLY A 165 -3.52 15.97 9.91
C GLY A 165 -3.31 16.05 8.39
N ALA A 166 -3.75 15.07 7.62
CA ALA A 166 -3.74 15.18 6.16
C ALA A 166 -4.81 16.12 5.64
N VAL A 167 -4.57 16.68 4.47
CA VAL A 167 -5.49 17.57 3.75
C VAL A 167 -6.25 16.77 2.72
N TYR A 168 -7.53 16.51 2.97
CA TYR A 168 -8.38 15.82 2.01
C TYR A 168 -8.68 16.70 0.79
N VAL A 169 -8.47 16.16 -0.42
CA VAL A 169 -8.74 16.81 -1.70
C VAL A 169 -9.84 16.03 -2.43
N PRO A 170 -11.07 16.54 -2.53
CA PRO A 170 -12.16 15.88 -3.26
C PRO A 170 -12.00 16.10 -4.77
N ASP A 171 -10.99 15.46 -5.37
CA ASP A 171 -10.70 15.60 -6.80
C ASP A 171 -11.68 14.77 -7.64
N PRO A 172 -12.28 15.33 -8.71
CA PRO A 172 -13.19 14.62 -9.60
C PRO A 172 -12.55 13.46 -10.37
N SER A 173 -11.23 13.44 -10.53
CA SER A 173 -10.50 12.30 -11.11
C SER A 173 -10.36 11.12 -10.15
N HIS A 174 -10.69 11.32 -8.87
CA HIS A 174 -10.51 10.37 -7.77
C HIS A 174 -9.05 9.96 -7.52
N VAL A 175 -8.09 10.70 -8.05
CA VAL A 175 -6.66 10.50 -7.84
C VAL A 175 -6.02 11.82 -7.44
N VAL A 176 -5.17 11.79 -6.41
CA VAL A 176 -4.39 12.94 -5.96
C VAL A 176 -2.92 12.59 -5.98
N VAL A 177 -2.13 13.42 -6.63
CA VAL A 177 -0.67 13.37 -6.60
C VAL A 177 -0.17 14.52 -5.72
N ASP A 178 0.57 14.17 -4.69
CA ASP A 178 1.20 15.11 -3.77
C ASP A 178 2.69 14.79 -3.71
N ASP A 179 3.46 15.45 -4.59
CA ASP A 179 4.88 15.18 -4.84
C ASP A 179 5.14 13.69 -5.14
N ASP A 180 5.62 12.96 -4.17
CA ASP A 180 6.03 11.56 -4.24
C ASP A 180 4.94 10.58 -3.75
N LEU A 181 3.81 11.08 -3.28
CA LEU A 181 2.67 10.30 -2.81
C LEU A 181 1.51 10.39 -3.81
N VAL A 182 1.08 9.23 -4.30
CA VAL A 182 -0.11 9.08 -5.14
C VAL A 182 -1.19 8.37 -4.34
N THR A 183 -2.37 8.95 -4.28
CA THR A 183 -3.51 8.33 -3.58
C THR A 183 -4.73 8.27 -4.48
N ALA A 184 -5.58 7.25 -4.31
CA ALA A 184 -6.83 7.13 -5.03
C ALA A 184 -7.97 6.67 -4.14
N ARG A 185 -9.21 7.01 -4.55
CA ARG A 185 -10.39 6.86 -3.72
C ARG A 185 -10.82 5.41 -3.52
N SER A 186 -10.76 4.59 -4.57
CA SER A 186 -11.27 3.21 -4.53
C SER A 186 -10.62 2.32 -5.57
N ALA A 187 -10.79 1.00 -5.45
CA ALA A 187 -10.27 0.03 -6.41
C ALA A 187 -10.87 0.22 -7.83
N ALA A 188 -12.01 0.90 -7.97
CA ALA A 188 -12.57 1.25 -9.28
C ALA A 188 -11.74 2.31 -10.03
N ASP A 189 -10.87 3.03 -9.31
CA ASP A 189 -10.04 4.11 -9.86
C ASP A 189 -8.61 3.60 -10.20
N ILE A 190 -8.39 2.28 -10.27
CA ILE A 190 -7.08 1.64 -10.37
C ILE A 190 -6.32 2.04 -11.64
N ASP A 191 -7.01 2.21 -12.78
CA ASP A 191 -6.39 2.61 -14.04
C ASP A 191 -5.73 3.99 -13.94
N ALA A 192 -6.50 4.98 -13.47
CA ALA A 192 -6.01 6.35 -13.28
C ALA A 192 -4.91 6.43 -12.21
N TYR A 193 -5.06 5.65 -11.15
CA TYR A 193 -4.07 5.55 -10.08
C TYR A 193 -2.74 4.96 -10.57
N PHE A 194 -2.79 3.85 -11.30
CA PHE A 194 -1.61 3.21 -11.88
C PHE A 194 -0.88 4.14 -12.85
N ASP A 195 -1.64 4.79 -13.75
CA ASP A 195 -1.08 5.76 -14.69
C ASP A 195 -0.40 6.94 -13.97
N ALA A 196 -0.99 7.44 -12.89
CA ALA A 196 -0.41 8.51 -12.09
C ALA A 196 0.93 8.07 -11.43
N ILE A 197 1.00 6.83 -10.90
CA ILE A 197 2.23 6.27 -10.35
C ILE A 197 3.31 6.17 -11.43
N VAL A 198 2.99 5.56 -12.58
CA VAL A 198 3.94 5.39 -13.68
C VAL A 198 4.45 6.74 -14.18
N ASN A 199 3.57 7.70 -14.39
CA ASN A 199 3.93 9.05 -14.80
C ASN A 199 4.84 9.72 -13.77
N ARG A 200 4.58 9.54 -12.49
CA ARG A 200 5.41 10.13 -11.41
C ARG A 200 6.81 9.53 -11.36
N VAL A 201 6.97 8.24 -11.68
CA VAL A 201 8.29 7.57 -11.76
C VAL A 201 9.09 8.02 -12.97
N LEU A 202 8.41 8.31 -14.07
CA LEU A 202 9.06 8.72 -15.33
C LEU A 202 9.43 10.21 -15.37
N GLY A 203 8.92 11.03 -14.44
CA GLY A 203 9.18 12.47 -14.32
C GLY A 203 8.20 13.28 -15.12
#